data_cf654f94502ad2fea1171ad050b6e6a5
#
_entry.id   cf654f94502ad2fea1171ad050b6e6a5
#
_cell.length_a   1.000
_cell.length_b   1.000
_cell.length_c   1.000
_cell.angle_alpha   90.00
_cell.angle_beta   90.00
_cell.angle_gamma   90.00
#
_symmetry.space_group_name_H-M   'P 1'
#
loop_
_entity.id
_entity.type
_entity.pdbx_description
1 polymer ?
#
loop_
_entity_poly.entity_id
_entity_poly.type
_entity_poly.pdbx_seq_one_letter_code
_entity_poly.pdbx_strand_id
1 'polypeptide(L)'
;MSERAVLLPKAALSCLKQRTQMKKVILFATLACMMSCNDKTAKTPAIDPSNFDLSVAPNEDFYQYATGGWQAKNPLKPEFSRFGSFDVLRENNEVRINDLFQEMTKIEAAPGSVDQKISDLYKMGLDSVRLNKEGAEPVKADLAAIMQVEKGPALTKALTEMMLDVGNPLFAFGVMADLMDSNTNAFYLEQSGLGMGNRDYYLEESNAALKKGYEELLAKLFVLSGTEEAEAKRAAADVVAFETELARASWSNVELRDIARSYNPMSVADLKKRYDAIDWEVLFDELGKVQVAGIDRAIVGQPSFFEGMNKLVKQTPIETLRYYLAAQYLTSAASYLSDDFYAASFDFFGRQMAGKEEQRPRWKRAMSIPNSVLGEAVGEMYVAKYFPAKDKERMLELVGNLQTALGEHIAALDWMSDATKAKAQEKL
;
A
#
# COMPACT_ATOMS: atom_id res chain seq x y z
N MET A 1 76.49 9.79 61.47
CA MET A 1 75.40 10.65 61.05
C MET A 1 74.44 9.79 60.21
N SER A 2 73.32 9.44 60.79
CA SER A 2 72.36 8.43 60.29
C SER A 2 71.22 9.14 59.55
N GLU A 3 71.05 8.87 58.28
CA GLU A 3 69.85 9.31 57.55
C GLU A 3 68.70 8.40 57.90
N ARG A 4 67.67 8.98 58.57
CA ARG A 4 66.38 8.31 58.80
C ARG A 4 65.43 8.54 57.58
N ALA A 5 65.30 7.51 56.73
CA ALA A 5 64.25 7.45 55.72
C ALA A 5 62.90 7.31 56.42
N VAL A 6 62.02 8.28 56.25
CA VAL A 6 60.61 8.22 56.71
C VAL A 6 59.78 7.40 55.75
N LEU A 7 59.51 6.15 56.12
CA LEU A 7 58.58 5.26 55.40
C LEU A 7 57.13 5.65 55.72
N LEU A 8 56.42 6.23 54.77
CA LEU A 8 54.97 6.45 54.89
C LEU A 8 54.21 5.10 54.93
N PRO A 9 53.21 4.94 55.81
CA PRO A 9 52.48 3.68 55.94
C PRO A 9 51.79 3.29 54.63
N LYS A 10 51.81 1.99 54.27
CA LYS A 10 51.15 1.44 53.06
C LYS A 10 49.70 1.83 52.88
N ALA A 11 49.00 2.15 53.97
CA ALA A 11 47.59 2.65 53.94
C ALA A 11 47.48 4.07 53.33
N ALA A 12 48.44 4.95 53.52
CA ALA A 12 48.45 6.29 52.92
C ALA A 12 48.72 6.28 51.43
N LEU A 13 49.51 5.36 50.94
CA LEU A 13 49.75 5.16 49.48
C LEU A 13 48.53 4.56 48.77
N SER A 14 47.78 3.66 49.44
CA SER A 14 46.52 3.09 48.92
C SER A 14 45.45 4.18 48.78
N CYS A 15 45.31 5.04 49.78
CA CYS A 15 44.33 6.13 49.78
C CYS A 15 44.61 7.19 48.70
N LEU A 16 45.90 7.52 48.47
CA LEU A 16 46.32 8.42 47.39
C LEU A 16 46.07 7.81 45.98
N LYS A 17 46.31 6.51 45.78
CA LYS A 17 46.00 5.82 44.54
C LYS A 17 44.48 5.77 44.26
N GLN A 18 43.67 5.50 45.28
CA GLN A 18 42.20 5.53 45.14
C GLN A 18 41.67 6.94 44.81
N ARG A 19 42.18 8.00 45.46
CA ARG A 19 41.82 9.39 45.14
C ARG A 19 42.18 9.79 43.72
N THR A 20 43.34 9.32 43.22
CA THR A 20 43.78 9.61 41.84
C THR A 20 42.93 8.84 40.82
N GLN A 21 42.54 7.59 41.13
CA GLN A 21 41.61 6.81 40.31
C GLN A 21 40.21 7.43 40.30
N MET A 22 39.66 7.83 41.43
CA MET A 22 38.35 8.52 41.51
C MET A 22 38.36 9.84 40.73
N LYS A 23 39.42 10.65 40.80
CA LYS A 23 39.53 11.88 40.00
C LYS A 23 39.56 11.60 38.50
N LYS A 24 40.19 10.51 38.03
CA LYS A 24 40.19 10.08 36.62
C LYS A 24 38.81 9.59 36.18
N VAL A 25 38.09 8.84 37.02
CA VAL A 25 36.73 8.38 36.73
C VAL A 25 35.74 9.54 36.67
N ILE A 26 35.85 10.51 37.59
CA ILE A 26 34.99 11.72 37.57
C ILE A 26 35.34 12.61 36.37
N LEU A 27 36.62 12.74 35.98
CA LEU A 27 37.00 13.51 34.78
C LEU A 27 36.51 12.80 33.47
N PHE A 28 36.51 11.47 33.41
CA PHE A 28 35.94 10.70 32.26
C PHE A 28 34.41 10.77 32.23
N ALA A 29 33.75 10.73 33.40
CA ALA A 29 32.31 10.88 33.48
C ALA A 29 31.81 12.29 33.09
N THR A 30 32.54 13.36 33.51
CA THR A 30 32.24 14.73 33.06
C THR A 30 32.55 14.96 31.58
N LEU A 31 33.58 14.34 31.01
CA LEU A 31 33.87 14.41 29.57
C LEU A 31 32.82 13.64 28.74
N ALA A 32 32.33 12.49 29.23
CA ALA A 32 31.26 11.73 28.62
C ALA A 32 29.89 12.48 28.68
N CYS A 33 29.61 13.18 29.78
CA CYS A 33 28.40 14.02 29.88
C CYS A 33 28.49 15.28 28.99
N MET A 34 29.68 15.80 28.66
CA MET A 34 29.82 16.95 27.76
C MET A 34 29.77 16.53 26.27
N MET A 35 29.93 15.26 25.93
CA MET A 35 29.71 14.74 24.57
C MET A 35 28.24 14.35 24.30
N SER A 36 27.39 14.28 25.33
CA SER A 36 25.99 13.90 25.20
C SER A 36 25.02 15.07 24.96
N CYS A 37 25.50 16.30 24.83
CA CYS A 37 24.64 17.48 24.62
C CYS A 37 25.05 18.25 23.35
N ASN A 38 25.09 17.60 22.20
CA ASN A 38 25.13 18.33 20.94
C ASN A 38 24.39 17.59 19.80
N ASP A 39 23.22 17.03 20.10
CA ASP A 39 22.19 16.81 19.07
C ASP A 39 21.42 18.12 18.83
N LYS A 40 22.15 19.16 18.46
CA LYS A 40 21.56 20.16 17.58
C LYS A 40 21.54 19.49 16.20
N THR A 41 20.50 18.70 15.92
CA THR A 41 20.11 18.42 14.55
C THR A 41 20.09 19.75 13.84
N ALA A 42 21.07 19.99 12.98
CA ALA A 42 21.12 21.22 12.19
C ALA A 42 19.76 21.35 11.50
N LYS A 43 19.01 22.39 11.84
CA LYS A 43 17.70 22.60 11.21
C LYS A 43 17.95 22.75 9.73
N THR A 44 17.36 21.85 8.95
CA THR A 44 17.37 22.00 7.48
C THR A 44 16.70 23.31 7.14
N PRO A 45 17.35 24.24 6.41
CA PRO A 45 16.74 25.49 6.03
C PRO A 45 15.47 25.23 5.21
N ALA A 46 14.46 26.06 5.38
CA ALA A 46 13.20 25.93 4.63
C ALA A 46 13.42 26.06 3.11
N ILE A 47 14.38 26.90 2.72
CA ILE A 47 14.90 27.02 1.36
C ILE A 47 16.38 26.66 1.43
N ASP A 48 16.77 25.59 0.74
CA ASP A 48 18.17 25.18 0.60
C ASP A 48 18.73 25.71 -0.72
N PRO A 49 19.62 26.75 -0.71
CA PRO A 49 20.17 27.32 -1.93
C PRO A 49 20.97 26.31 -2.77
N SER A 50 21.45 25.22 -2.17
CA SER A 50 22.17 24.18 -2.89
C SER A 50 21.29 23.34 -3.81
N ASN A 51 19.97 23.50 -3.74
CA ASN A 51 19.02 22.86 -4.64
C ASN A 51 18.81 23.64 -5.94
N PHE A 52 19.29 24.90 -6.00
CA PHE A 52 19.17 25.72 -7.19
C PHE A 52 20.23 25.38 -8.23
N ASP A 53 19.87 25.50 -9.50
CA ASP A 53 20.80 25.55 -10.63
C ASP A 53 20.94 27.01 -11.09
N LEU A 54 21.99 27.66 -10.60
CA LEU A 54 22.25 29.07 -10.89
C LEU A 54 22.78 29.32 -12.31
N SER A 55 23.02 28.27 -13.10
CA SER A 55 23.41 28.39 -14.52
C SER A 55 22.24 28.69 -15.43
N VAL A 56 21.01 28.53 -14.94
CA VAL A 56 19.75 28.77 -15.67
C VAL A 56 19.07 30.01 -15.10
N ALA A 57 18.59 30.93 -15.97
CA ALA A 57 17.85 32.08 -15.53
C ALA A 57 16.39 31.71 -15.13
N PRO A 58 15.86 32.22 -14.01
CA PRO A 58 14.53 31.82 -13.52
C PRO A 58 13.36 32.19 -14.44
N ASN A 59 13.57 33.12 -15.36
CA ASN A 59 12.59 33.49 -16.39
C ASN A 59 12.67 32.66 -17.67
N GLU A 60 13.71 31.81 -17.81
CA GLU A 60 13.88 30.88 -18.93
C GLU A 60 13.30 29.51 -18.57
N ASP A 61 13.77 28.92 -17.46
CA ASP A 61 13.25 27.64 -16.92
C ASP A 61 13.27 27.73 -15.40
N PHE A 62 12.15 28.09 -14.80
CA PHE A 62 12.01 28.21 -13.35
C PHE A 62 12.13 26.84 -12.65
N TYR A 63 11.67 25.77 -13.29
CA TYR A 63 11.76 24.42 -12.71
C TYR A 63 13.22 23.96 -12.60
N GLN A 64 13.98 24.09 -13.69
CA GLN A 64 15.40 23.76 -13.68
C GLN A 64 16.18 24.67 -12.72
N TYR A 65 15.91 26.00 -12.73
CA TYR A 65 16.53 26.94 -11.78
C TYR A 65 16.28 26.52 -10.33
N ALA A 66 15.04 26.22 -9.95
CA ALA A 66 14.66 25.96 -8.56
C ALA A 66 15.07 24.56 -8.06
N THR A 67 15.19 23.56 -8.95
CA THR A 67 15.35 22.15 -8.57
C THR A 67 16.56 21.46 -9.19
N GLY A 68 17.27 22.05 -10.14
CA GLY A 68 18.34 21.41 -10.89
C GLY A 68 19.51 20.93 -10.01
N GLY A 69 19.89 21.73 -8.99
CA GLY A 69 20.90 21.32 -8.02
C GLY A 69 20.47 20.14 -7.15
N TRP A 70 19.16 20.05 -6.81
CA TRP A 70 18.62 18.87 -6.11
C TRP A 70 18.64 17.63 -7.02
N GLN A 71 18.19 17.77 -8.27
CA GLN A 71 18.16 16.67 -9.25
C GLN A 71 19.57 16.09 -9.50
N ALA A 72 20.58 16.96 -9.63
CA ALA A 72 21.97 16.54 -9.80
C ALA A 72 22.50 15.69 -8.61
N LYS A 73 22.04 15.99 -7.39
CA LYS A 73 22.41 15.23 -6.17
C LYS A 73 21.58 13.96 -6.00
N ASN A 74 20.38 13.89 -6.58
CA ASN A 74 19.41 12.82 -6.40
C ASN A 74 18.99 12.25 -7.77
N PRO A 75 19.90 11.58 -8.50
CA PRO A 75 19.57 11.00 -9.79
C PRO A 75 18.49 9.92 -9.64
N LEU A 76 17.70 9.71 -10.70
CA LEU A 76 16.71 8.65 -10.75
C LEU A 76 17.40 7.29 -10.58
N LYS A 77 16.96 6.53 -9.59
CA LYS A 77 17.45 5.16 -9.34
C LYS A 77 16.66 4.17 -10.20
N PRO A 78 17.26 3.06 -10.66
CA PRO A 78 16.60 2.10 -11.56
C PRO A 78 15.31 1.46 -11.01
N GLU A 79 15.15 1.38 -9.70
CA GLU A 79 13.95 0.86 -9.05
C GLU A 79 12.75 1.86 -9.03
N PHE A 80 12.96 3.09 -9.52
CA PHE A 80 11.94 4.15 -9.54
C PHE A 80 11.66 4.60 -10.97
N SER A 81 10.40 4.96 -11.26
CA SER A 81 9.99 5.63 -12.49
C SER A 81 10.00 7.17 -12.36
N ARG A 82 10.04 7.66 -11.15
CA ARG A 82 10.17 9.07 -10.76
C ARG A 82 10.83 9.15 -9.40
N PHE A 83 11.52 10.25 -9.11
CA PHE A 83 12.18 10.44 -7.82
C PHE A 83 12.05 11.90 -7.37
N GLY A 84 11.55 12.12 -6.17
CA GLY A 84 11.33 13.43 -5.58
C GLY A 84 11.55 13.41 -4.06
N SER A 85 11.32 14.54 -3.41
CA SER A 85 11.51 14.69 -1.95
C SER A 85 10.65 13.71 -1.13
N PHE A 86 9.45 13.38 -1.60
CA PHE A 86 8.61 12.35 -0.96
C PHE A 86 9.21 10.95 -1.07
N ASP A 87 9.91 10.67 -2.17
CA ASP A 87 10.58 9.37 -2.34
C ASP A 87 11.78 9.24 -1.41
N VAL A 88 12.53 10.33 -1.18
CA VAL A 88 13.59 10.39 -0.16
C VAL A 88 13.02 10.11 1.24
N LEU A 89 11.90 10.74 1.60
CA LEU A 89 11.25 10.49 2.89
C LEU A 89 10.76 9.04 3.02
N ARG A 90 10.19 8.50 1.95
CA ARG A 90 9.77 7.09 1.90
C ARG A 90 10.95 6.14 2.10
N GLU A 91 12.06 6.33 1.39
CA GLU A 91 13.25 5.51 1.55
C GLU A 91 13.81 5.58 2.98
N ASN A 92 13.85 6.77 3.58
CA ASN A 92 14.30 6.93 4.96
C ASN A 92 13.39 6.18 5.93
N ASN A 93 12.07 6.20 5.71
CA ASN A 93 11.13 5.45 6.53
C ASN A 93 11.27 3.94 6.30
N GLU A 94 11.48 3.49 5.06
CA GLU A 94 11.75 2.08 4.76
C GLU A 94 12.99 1.56 5.50
N VAL A 95 14.07 2.33 5.55
CA VAL A 95 15.28 1.98 6.32
C VAL A 95 14.95 1.86 7.81
N ARG A 96 14.24 2.83 8.39
CA ARG A 96 13.83 2.81 9.81
C ARG A 96 12.96 1.59 10.16
N ILE A 97 11.97 1.28 9.32
CA ILE A 97 11.10 0.11 9.51
C ILE A 97 11.90 -1.18 9.37
N ASN A 98 12.82 -1.24 8.40
CA ASN A 98 13.71 -2.39 8.24
C ASN A 98 14.60 -2.59 9.47
N ASP A 99 15.15 -1.53 10.06
CA ASP A 99 15.93 -1.61 11.29
C ASP A 99 15.08 -2.16 12.46
N LEU A 100 13.82 -1.71 12.60
CA LEU A 100 12.89 -2.27 13.58
C LEU A 100 12.68 -3.78 13.36
N PHE A 101 12.43 -4.20 12.13
CA PHE A 101 12.22 -5.63 11.82
C PHE A 101 13.48 -6.46 12.07
N GLN A 102 14.65 -5.95 11.72
CA GLN A 102 15.92 -6.62 12.02
C GLN A 102 16.16 -6.76 13.52
N GLU A 103 15.82 -5.74 14.32
CA GLU A 103 15.88 -5.82 15.79
C GLU A 103 14.94 -6.92 16.31
N MET A 104 13.69 -6.97 15.81
CA MET A 104 12.72 -7.98 16.21
C MET A 104 13.14 -9.41 15.85
N THR A 105 13.81 -9.61 14.72
CA THR A 105 14.29 -10.96 14.36
C THR A 105 15.31 -11.54 15.31
N LYS A 106 15.91 -10.70 16.16
CA LYS A 106 16.92 -11.09 17.17
C LYS A 106 16.34 -11.36 18.56
N ILE A 107 15.08 -11.00 18.77
CA ILE A 107 14.37 -11.19 20.04
C ILE A 107 13.63 -12.52 20.01
N GLU A 108 13.69 -13.27 21.10
CA GLU A 108 12.85 -14.43 21.31
C GLU A 108 11.46 -13.95 21.76
N ALA A 109 10.56 -13.78 20.78
CA ALA A 109 9.22 -13.29 21.02
C ALA A 109 8.32 -14.39 21.59
N ALA A 110 7.37 -14.04 22.43
CA ALA A 110 6.41 -14.97 22.99
C ALA A 110 5.55 -15.63 21.88
N PRO A 111 5.29 -16.94 21.96
CA PRO A 111 4.45 -17.64 20.98
C PRO A 111 3.07 -16.98 20.79
N GLY A 112 2.69 -16.70 19.55
CA GLY A 112 1.43 -16.06 19.20
C GLY A 112 1.37 -14.54 19.37
N SER A 113 2.46 -13.92 19.87
CA SER A 113 2.54 -12.46 20.01
C SER A 113 2.58 -11.74 18.63
N VAL A 114 2.24 -10.48 18.63
CA VAL A 114 2.35 -9.60 17.45
C VAL A 114 3.80 -9.54 16.97
N ASP A 115 4.74 -9.43 17.90
CA ASP A 115 6.18 -9.39 17.60
C ASP A 115 6.65 -10.64 16.87
N GLN A 116 6.20 -11.84 17.31
CA GLN A 116 6.49 -13.09 16.61
C GLN A 116 5.92 -13.04 15.18
N LYS A 117 4.64 -12.67 15.02
CA LYS A 117 3.98 -12.63 13.70
C LYS A 117 4.70 -11.71 12.72
N ILE A 118 5.10 -10.51 13.15
CA ILE A 118 5.86 -9.56 12.31
C ILE A 118 7.22 -10.16 11.93
N SER A 119 7.95 -10.70 12.93
CA SER A 119 9.26 -11.34 12.72
C SER A 119 9.18 -12.50 11.74
N ASP A 120 8.19 -13.38 11.89
CA ASP A 120 8.01 -14.56 11.04
C ASP A 120 7.63 -14.17 9.61
N LEU A 121 6.68 -13.25 9.42
CA LEU A 121 6.31 -12.74 8.10
C LEU A 121 7.51 -12.11 7.38
N TYR A 122 8.32 -11.32 8.09
CA TYR A 122 9.51 -10.72 7.51
C TYR A 122 10.56 -11.76 7.13
N LYS A 123 10.84 -12.75 8.01
CA LYS A 123 11.77 -13.87 7.72
C LYS A 123 11.28 -14.72 6.55
N MET A 124 10.00 -15.03 6.49
CA MET A 124 9.40 -15.76 5.37
C MET A 124 9.56 -14.99 4.05
N GLY A 125 9.33 -13.69 4.08
CA GLY A 125 9.55 -12.82 2.92
C GLY A 125 11.00 -12.75 2.46
N LEU A 126 11.98 -12.92 3.34
CA LEU A 126 13.41 -12.97 3.01
C LEU A 126 13.87 -14.33 2.45
N ASP A 127 13.16 -15.41 2.75
CA ASP A 127 13.55 -16.79 2.40
C ASP A 127 13.24 -17.12 0.94
N SER A 128 14.04 -16.54 0.03
CA SER A 128 13.91 -16.82 -1.40
C SER A 128 14.20 -18.27 -1.77
N VAL A 129 15.01 -18.98 -1.00
CA VAL A 129 15.35 -20.39 -1.24
C VAL A 129 14.11 -21.25 -1.07
N ARG A 130 13.37 -21.04 0.03
CA ARG A 130 12.12 -21.74 0.28
C ARG A 130 11.06 -21.37 -0.77
N LEU A 131 10.84 -20.09 -1.02
CA LEU A 131 9.85 -19.61 -2.00
C LEU A 131 10.11 -20.16 -3.41
N ASN A 132 11.36 -20.19 -3.85
CA ASN A 132 11.72 -20.74 -5.15
C ASN A 132 11.56 -22.28 -5.20
N LYS A 133 11.76 -22.98 -4.08
CA LYS A 133 11.50 -24.43 -3.98
C LYS A 133 10.02 -24.74 -4.01
N GLU A 134 9.19 -23.97 -3.31
CA GLU A 134 7.74 -24.17 -3.24
C GLU A 134 7.04 -23.78 -4.55
N GLY A 135 7.56 -22.75 -5.27
CA GLY A 135 7.00 -22.31 -6.56
C GLY A 135 5.52 -21.97 -6.49
N ALA A 136 4.69 -22.70 -7.24
CA ALA A 136 3.24 -22.56 -7.28
C ALA A 136 2.51 -23.42 -6.21
N GLU A 137 3.21 -24.23 -5.43
CA GLU A 137 2.56 -25.16 -4.49
C GLU A 137 1.56 -24.50 -3.54
N PRO A 138 1.85 -23.30 -2.97
CA PRO A 138 0.93 -22.63 -2.04
C PRO A 138 -0.43 -22.25 -2.65
N VAL A 139 -0.52 -22.07 -3.95
CA VAL A 139 -1.76 -21.62 -4.65
C VAL A 139 -2.50 -22.73 -5.38
N LYS A 140 -1.97 -23.96 -5.43
CA LYS A 140 -2.56 -25.05 -6.20
C LYS A 140 -3.94 -25.46 -5.74
N ALA A 141 -4.18 -25.50 -4.43
CA ALA A 141 -5.47 -25.90 -3.88
C ALA A 141 -6.57 -24.90 -4.26
N ASP A 142 -6.28 -23.60 -4.15
CA ASP A 142 -7.23 -22.54 -4.48
C ASP A 142 -7.51 -22.48 -5.99
N LEU A 143 -6.46 -22.63 -6.81
CA LEU A 143 -6.62 -22.73 -8.27
C LEU A 143 -7.47 -23.93 -8.66
N ALA A 144 -7.25 -25.10 -8.04
CA ALA A 144 -8.07 -26.30 -8.28
C ALA A 144 -9.54 -26.06 -7.88
N ALA A 145 -9.80 -25.37 -6.78
CA ALA A 145 -11.15 -24.99 -6.37
C ALA A 145 -11.80 -23.99 -7.38
N ILE A 146 -11.08 -22.98 -7.80
CA ILE A 146 -11.52 -22.00 -8.81
C ILE A 146 -11.90 -22.72 -10.12
N MET A 147 -11.11 -23.69 -10.56
CA MET A 147 -11.36 -24.45 -11.79
C MET A 147 -12.57 -25.39 -11.72
N GLN A 148 -13.17 -25.59 -10.53
CA GLN A 148 -14.42 -26.36 -10.35
C GLN A 148 -15.66 -25.47 -10.16
N VAL A 149 -15.52 -24.15 -10.13
CA VAL A 149 -16.64 -23.21 -9.94
C VAL A 149 -17.66 -23.34 -11.05
N GLU A 150 -18.93 -23.46 -10.70
CA GLU A 150 -20.07 -23.44 -11.64
C GLU A 150 -20.78 -22.08 -11.61
N LYS A 151 -21.55 -21.74 -12.66
CA LYS A 151 -22.34 -20.50 -12.71
C LYS A 151 -23.39 -20.45 -11.59
N GLY A 152 -23.86 -19.25 -11.30
CA GLY A 152 -24.90 -18.99 -10.28
C GLY A 152 -24.32 -18.91 -8.86
N PRO A 153 -24.93 -19.58 -7.87
CA PRO A 153 -24.54 -19.46 -6.47
C PRO A 153 -23.06 -19.76 -6.21
N ALA A 154 -22.49 -20.78 -6.87
CA ALA A 154 -21.09 -21.17 -6.71
C ALA A 154 -20.13 -20.08 -7.23
N LEU A 155 -20.44 -19.45 -8.36
CA LEU A 155 -19.65 -18.32 -8.89
C LEU A 155 -19.71 -17.14 -7.93
N THR A 156 -20.90 -16.80 -7.43
CA THR A 156 -21.06 -15.67 -6.48
C THR A 156 -20.29 -15.94 -5.19
N LYS A 157 -20.35 -17.17 -4.68
CA LYS A 157 -19.59 -17.53 -3.48
C LYS A 157 -18.09 -17.36 -3.69
N ALA A 158 -17.54 -17.91 -4.78
CA ALA A 158 -16.12 -17.78 -5.11
C ALA A 158 -15.70 -16.31 -5.30
N LEU A 159 -16.52 -15.50 -5.98
CA LEU A 159 -16.32 -14.05 -6.11
C LEU A 159 -16.25 -13.37 -4.74
N THR A 160 -17.19 -13.69 -3.84
CA THR A 160 -17.25 -13.04 -2.51
C THR A 160 -16.07 -13.45 -1.64
N GLU A 161 -15.69 -14.73 -1.63
CA GLU A 161 -14.48 -15.20 -0.93
C GLU A 161 -13.23 -14.48 -1.45
N MET A 162 -13.08 -14.34 -2.78
CA MET A 162 -11.97 -13.58 -3.35
C MET A 162 -12.02 -12.10 -2.99
N MET A 163 -13.20 -11.47 -2.92
CA MET A 163 -13.33 -10.06 -2.48
C MET A 163 -12.88 -9.86 -1.04
N LEU A 164 -13.06 -10.85 -0.17
CA LEU A 164 -12.66 -10.79 1.23
C LEU A 164 -11.16 -11.04 1.42
N ASP A 165 -10.55 -11.95 0.63
CA ASP A 165 -9.22 -12.48 0.90
C ASP A 165 -8.15 -11.97 -0.09
N VAL A 166 -8.51 -11.64 -1.32
CA VAL A 166 -7.54 -11.44 -2.42
C VAL A 166 -7.63 -10.04 -3.03
N GLY A 167 -8.84 -9.60 -3.35
CA GLY A 167 -9.11 -8.34 -4.06
C GLY A 167 -10.49 -8.35 -4.68
N ASN A 168 -10.81 -7.38 -5.53
CA ASN A 168 -12.13 -7.18 -6.10
C ASN A 168 -12.22 -7.67 -7.55
N PRO A 169 -12.30 -8.97 -7.80
CA PRO A 169 -12.56 -9.48 -9.14
C PRO A 169 -13.98 -9.11 -9.54
N LEU A 170 -14.21 -8.63 -10.70
CA LEU A 170 -15.49 -8.29 -11.32
C LEU A 170 -16.13 -6.97 -10.84
N PHE A 171 -16.37 -6.77 -9.56
CA PHE A 171 -16.84 -5.52 -8.96
C PHE A 171 -16.33 -5.38 -7.53
N ALA A 172 -16.41 -4.17 -6.95
CA ALA A 172 -16.02 -3.92 -5.59
C ALA A 172 -17.25 -3.60 -4.73
N PHE A 173 -17.15 -3.84 -3.43
CA PHE A 173 -18.11 -3.34 -2.45
C PHE A 173 -17.37 -2.64 -1.28
N GLY A 174 -18.10 -1.81 -0.57
CA GLY A 174 -17.61 -1.16 0.65
C GLY A 174 -18.75 -0.69 1.53
N VAL A 175 -18.47 -0.57 2.83
CA VAL A 175 -19.40 0.03 3.79
C VAL A 175 -18.80 1.36 4.22
N MET A 176 -19.48 2.46 3.93
CA MET A 176 -19.02 3.82 4.21
C MET A 176 -20.20 4.67 4.68
N ALA A 177 -19.91 5.82 5.29
CA ALA A 177 -20.95 6.80 5.60
C ALA A 177 -21.73 7.17 4.31
N ASP A 178 -23.05 7.20 4.42
CA ASP A 178 -23.91 7.61 3.30
C ASP A 178 -23.62 9.09 2.95
N LEU A 179 -23.41 9.36 1.67
CA LEU A 179 -23.10 10.72 1.20
C LEU A 179 -24.23 11.73 1.44
N MET A 180 -25.49 11.24 1.58
CA MET A 180 -26.67 12.07 1.85
C MET A 180 -27.05 12.13 3.32
N ASP A 181 -26.54 11.19 4.14
CA ASP A 181 -26.74 11.15 5.60
C ASP A 181 -25.52 10.53 6.29
N SER A 182 -24.56 11.37 6.65
CA SER A 182 -23.29 10.95 7.26
C SER A 182 -23.43 10.26 8.64
N ASN A 183 -24.64 10.23 9.24
CA ASN A 183 -24.90 9.53 10.50
C ASN A 183 -25.24 8.05 10.29
N THR A 184 -25.45 7.64 9.05
CA THR A 184 -25.74 6.25 8.68
C THR A 184 -24.67 5.69 7.75
N ASN A 185 -24.42 4.38 7.84
CA ASN A 185 -23.59 3.70 6.87
C ASN A 185 -24.44 3.15 5.73
N ALA A 186 -23.89 3.16 4.51
CA ALA A 186 -24.50 2.53 3.35
C ALA A 186 -23.55 1.51 2.73
N PHE A 187 -24.12 0.52 2.08
CA PHE A 187 -23.40 -0.48 1.30
C PHE A 187 -23.22 0.05 -0.12
N TYR A 188 -21.98 0.21 -0.55
CA TYR A 188 -21.63 0.73 -1.87
C TYR A 188 -21.19 -0.40 -2.80
N LEU A 189 -21.54 -0.29 -4.06
CA LEU A 189 -21.13 -1.17 -5.15
C LEU A 189 -20.45 -0.35 -6.23
N GLU A 190 -19.22 -0.72 -6.58
CA GLU A 190 -18.36 0.03 -7.49
C GLU A 190 -17.83 -0.88 -8.61
N GLN A 191 -17.58 -0.28 -9.78
CA GLN A 191 -16.89 -1.00 -10.86
C GLN A 191 -15.50 -1.44 -10.45
N SER A 192 -15.10 -2.65 -10.86
CA SER A 192 -13.78 -3.23 -10.67
C SER A 192 -13.51 -4.33 -11.70
N GLY A 193 -12.48 -5.14 -11.48
CA GLY A 193 -12.23 -6.37 -12.22
C GLY A 193 -11.36 -6.24 -13.47
N LEU A 194 -10.80 -5.05 -13.74
CA LEU A 194 -9.84 -4.86 -14.81
C LEU A 194 -8.41 -5.06 -14.29
N GLY A 195 -7.72 -6.10 -14.73
CA GLY A 195 -6.39 -6.43 -14.23
C GLY A 195 -5.33 -5.35 -14.51
N MET A 196 -5.49 -4.51 -15.56
CA MET A 196 -4.69 -3.31 -15.79
C MET A 196 -5.24 -2.05 -15.10
N GLY A 197 -6.34 -2.15 -14.36
CA GLY A 197 -6.91 -1.10 -13.49
C GLY A 197 -7.72 -0.01 -14.19
N ASN A 198 -7.47 0.30 -15.45
CA ASN A 198 -8.18 1.36 -16.19
C ASN A 198 -8.68 0.85 -17.54
N ARG A 199 -9.92 1.22 -17.88
CA ARG A 199 -10.56 0.87 -19.17
C ARG A 199 -9.76 1.30 -20.39
N ASP A 200 -9.07 2.44 -20.33
CA ASP A 200 -8.35 3.03 -21.44
C ASP A 200 -7.18 2.14 -21.90
N TYR A 201 -6.58 1.35 -21.01
CA TYR A 201 -5.57 0.35 -21.37
C TYR A 201 -6.09 -0.76 -22.27
N TYR A 202 -7.41 -1.02 -22.27
CA TYR A 202 -8.05 -2.04 -23.11
C TYR A 202 -8.61 -1.48 -24.41
N LEU A 203 -9.03 -0.19 -24.41
CA LEU A 203 -9.85 0.38 -25.48
C LEU A 203 -9.09 1.31 -26.41
N GLU A 204 -8.04 1.98 -25.94
CA GLU A 204 -7.25 2.89 -26.76
C GLU A 204 -6.17 2.17 -27.55
N GLU A 205 -6.06 2.45 -28.84
CA GLU A 205 -5.08 1.83 -29.74
C GLU A 205 -3.63 2.15 -29.33
N SER A 206 -3.40 3.31 -28.73
CA SER A 206 -2.10 3.69 -28.16
C SER A 206 -1.59 2.71 -27.08
N ASN A 207 -2.50 1.98 -26.44
CA ASN A 207 -2.21 1.00 -25.41
C ASN A 207 -2.15 -0.46 -25.92
N ALA A 208 -2.22 -0.69 -27.24
CA ALA A 208 -2.23 -2.04 -27.80
C ALA A 208 -1.02 -2.89 -27.40
N ALA A 209 0.16 -2.28 -27.29
CA ALA A 209 1.38 -2.96 -26.83
C ALA A 209 1.28 -3.39 -25.36
N LEU A 210 0.71 -2.55 -24.49
CA LEU A 210 0.47 -2.88 -23.08
C LEU A 210 -0.56 -4.01 -22.95
N LYS A 211 -1.66 -3.95 -23.70
CA LYS A 211 -2.66 -5.02 -23.70
C LYS A 211 -2.08 -6.37 -24.11
N LYS A 212 -1.21 -6.39 -25.13
CA LYS A 212 -0.48 -7.59 -25.54
C LYS A 212 0.49 -8.08 -24.44
N GLY A 213 1.24 -7.18 -23.82
CA GLY A 213 2.14 -7.50 -22.71
C GLY A 213 1.39 -8.08 -21.51
N TYR A 214 0.17 -7.61 -21.25
CA TYR A 214 -0.70 -8.16 -20.20
C TYR A 214 -1.17 -9.59 -20.53
N GLU A 215 -1.55 -9.86 -21.80
CA GLU A 215 -1.88 -11.21 -22.25
C GLU A 215 -0.69 -12.17 -22.09
N GLU A 216 0.51 -11.72 -22.44
CA GLU A 216 1.75 -12.49 -22.26
C GLU A 216 2.06 -12.76 -20.78
N LEU A 217 1.83 -11.78 -19.88
CA LEU A 217 1.92 -11.97 -18.43
C LEU A 217 0.97 -13.06 -17.95
N LEU A 218 -0.33 -12.98 -18.31
CA LEU A 218 -1.32 -13.96 -17.89
C LEU A 218 -0.96 -15.37 -18.35
N ALA A 219 -0.57 -15.54 -19.63
CA ALA A 219 -0.11 -16.81 -20.16
C ALA A 219 1.10 -17.34 -19.36
N LYS A 220 2.06 -16.47 -19.01
CA LYS A 220 3.22 -16.85 -18.21
C LYS A 220 2.83 -17.29 -16.80
N LEU A 221 1.92 -16.58 -16.13
CA LEU A 221 1.43 -16.96 -14.79
C LEU A 221 0.71 -18.31 -14.80
N PHE A 222 -0.12 -18.58 -15.84
CA PHE A 222 -0.77 -19.87 -16.01
C PHE A 222 0.25 -21.01 -16.23
N VAL A 223 1.26 -20.81 -17.05
CA VAL A 223 2.33 -21.81 -17.24
C VAL A 223 3.08 -22.06 -15.95
N LEU A 224 3.45 -21.02 -15.22
CA LEU A 224 4.14 -21.14 -13.93
C LEU A 224 3.29 -21.87 -12.88
N SER A 225 1.96 -21.80 -12.99
CA SER A 225 1.03 -22.53 -12.11
C SER A 225 0.73 -23.97 -12.56
N GLY A 226 1.28 -24.39 -13.70
CA GLY A 226 1.19 -25.78 -14.20
C GLY A 226 0.22 -26.00 -15.36
N THR A 227 -0.36 -24.93 -15.93
CA THR A 227 -1.19 -25.04 -17.15
C THR A 227 -0.29 -25.29 -18.37
N GLU A 228 -0.72 -26.14 -19.32
CA GLU A 228 -0.01 -26.40 -20.55
C GLU A 228 0.09 -25.12 -21.42
N GLU A 229 1.19 -24.93 -22.13
CA GLU A 229 1.52 -23.67 -22.79
C GLU A 229 0.47 -23.22 -23.83
N ALA A 230 -0.04 -24.14 -24.66
CA ALA A 230 -1.05 -23.80 -25.65
C ALA A 230 -2.39 -23.41 -25.00
N GLU A 231 -2.77 -24.10 -23.94
CA GLU A 231 -3.95 -23.80 -23.14
C GLU A 231 -3.79 -22.47 -22.39
N ALA A 232 -2.64 -22.22 -21.80
CA ALA A 232 -2.33 -20.97 -21.10
C ALA A 232 -2.45 -19.74 -22.02
N LYS A 233 -1.94 -19.84 -23.25
CA LYS A 233 -2.06 -18.76 -24.26
C LYS A 233 -3.52 -18.52 -24.67
N ARG A 234 -4.29 -19.60 -24.91
CA ARG A 234 -5.72 -19.50 -25.22
C ARG A 234 -6.49 -18.85 -24.06
N ALA A 235 -6.28 -19.35 -22.85
CA ALA A 235 -6.94 -18.84 -21.66
C ALA A 235 -6.61 -17.35 -21.40
N ALA A 236 -5.37 -16.94 -21.57
CA ALA A 236 -4.96 -15.55 -21.44
C ALA A 236 -5.67 -14.64 -22.47
N ALA A 237 -5.75 -15.07 -23.75
CA ALA A 237 -6.49 -14.34 -24.77
C ALA A 237 -7.99 -14.23 -24.44
N ASP A 238 -8.61 -15.31 -23.97
CA ASP A 238 -10.02 -15.33 -23.57
C ASP A 238 -10.28 -14.39 -22.37
N VAL A 239 -9.37 -14.35 -21.38
CA VAL A 239 -9.45 -13.42 -20.23
C VAL A 239 -9.33 -11.96 -20.69
N VAL A 240 -8.34 -11.63 -21.54
CA VAL A 240 -8.17 -10.26 -22.04
C VAL A 240 -9.36 -9.83 -22.91
N ALA A 241 -9.96 -10.74 -23.68
CA ALA A 241 -11.18 -10.47 -24.41
C ALA A 241 -12.36 -10.18 -23.47
N PHE A 242 -12.54 -10.98 -22.40
CA PHE A 242 -13.56 -10.76 -21.37
C PHE A 242 -13.36 -9.39 -20.67
N GLU A 243 -12.14 -9.09 -20.23
CA GLU A 243 -11.83 -7.81 -19.58
C GLU A 243 -11.99 -6.62 -20.55
N THR A 244 -11.75 -6.81 -21.85
CA THR A 244 -12.01 -5.77 -22.86
C THR A 244 -13.51 -5.44 -22.96
N GLU A 245 -14.38 -6.44 -22.91
CA GLU A 245 -15.84 -6.20 -22.89
C GLU A 245 -16.28 -5.59 -21.54
N LEU A 246 -15.68 -6.00 -20.43
CA LEU A 246 -15.91 -5.38 -19.12
C LEU A 246 -15.46 -3.90 -19.12
N ALA A 247 -14.32 -3.59 -19.76
CA ALA A 247 -13.81 -2.23 -19.92
C ALA A 247 -14.76 -1.34 -20.73
N ARG A 248 -15.45 -1.89 -21.75
CA ARG A 248 -16.50 -1.17 -22.50
C ARG A 248 -17.68 -0.75 -21.64
N ALA A 249 -18.01 -1.55 -20.63
CA ALA A 249 -19.07 -1.22 -19.66
C ALA A 249 -18.62 -0.24 -18.59
N SER A 250 -17.30 -0.16 -18.32
CA SER A 250 -16.73 0.66 -17.25
C SER A 250 -16.76 2.15 -17.59
N TRP A 251 -16.91 2.99 -16.58
CA TRP A 251 -16.75 4.43 -16.69
C TRP A 251 -15.27 4.81 -16.77
N SER A 252 -14.98 5.91 -17.45
CA SER A 252 -13.66 6.50 -17.50
C SER A 252 -13.28 7.15 -16.17
N ASN A 253 -11.98 7.36 -15.93
CA ASN A 253 -11.49 8.06 -14.75
C ASN A 253 -12.06 9.50 -14.60
N VAL A 254 -12.46 10.13 -15.70
CA VAL A 254 -13.11 11.45 -15.68
C VAL A 254 -14.55 11.32 -15.19
N GLU A 255 -15.32 10.34 -15.70
CA GLU A 255 -16.70 10.10 -15.29
C GLU A 255 -16.80 9.70 -13.82
N LEU A 256 -15.84 8.92 -13.30
CA LEU A 256 -15.78 8.51 -11.88
C LEU A 256 -15.60 9.68 -10.91
N ARG A 257 -15.23 10.87 -11.37
CA ARG A 257 -15.12 12.09 -10.54
C ARG A 257 -16.46 12.76 -10.28
N ASP A 258 -17.50 12.39 -11.03
CA ASP A 258 -18.86 12.90 -10.83
C ASP A 258 -19.56 12.12 -9.70
N ILE A 259 -19.33 12.60 -8.47
CA ILE A 259 -19.87 11.95 -7.26
C ILE A 259 -21.40 11.96 -7.24
N ALA A 260 -22.03 13.01 -7.74
CA ALA A 260 -23.49 13.08 -7.78
C ALA A 260 -24.08 12.01 -8.72
N ARG A 261 -23.45 11.79 -9.86
CA ARG A 261 -23.82 10.73 -10.81
C ARG A 261 -23.58 9.32 -10.24
N SER A 262 -22.61 9.17 -9.33
CA SER A 262 -22.27 7.89 -8.68
C SER A 262 -23.17 7.55 -7.49
N TYR A 263 -24.12 8.42 -7.11
CA TYR A 263 -25.02 8.16 -6.01
C TYR A 263 -26.38 7.64 -6.49
N ASN A 264 -26.51 6.30 -6.61
CA ASN A 264 -27.73 5.65 -7.10
C ASN A 264 -28.23 4.62 -6.08
N PRO A 265 -29.06 5.03 -5.09
CA PRO A 265 -29.61 4.11 -4.11
C PRO A 265 -30.58 3.12 -4.75
N MET A 266 -30.43 1.85 -4.43
CA MET A 266 -31.22 0.75 -4.96
C MET A 266 -31.59 -0.23 -3.84
N SER A 267 -32.83 -0.67 -3.79
CA SER A 267 -33.25 -1.72 -2.85
C SER A 267 -32.61 -3.06 -3.18
N VAL A 268 -32.42 -3.92 -2.17
CA VAL A 268 -31.93 -5.29 -2.41
C VAL A 268 -32.82 -6.06 -3.36
N ALA A 269 -34.16 -5.82 -3.33
CA ALA A 269 -35.12 -6.44 -4.24
C ALA A 269 -34.84 -6.02 -5.71
N ASP A 270 -34.55 -4.75 -5.95
CA ASP A 270 -34.22 -4.24 -7.27
C ASP A 270 -32.85 -4.74 -7.76
N LEU A 271 -31.85 -4.84 -6.86
CA LEU A 271 -30.56 -5.46 -7.17
C LEU A 271 -30.73 -6.88 -7.69
N LYS A 272 -31.45 -7.73 -6.95
CA LYS A 272 -31.77 -9.12 -7.32
C LYS A 272 -32.45 -9.21 -8.69
N LYS A 273 -33.35 -8.30 -8.97
CA LYS A 273 -34.09 -8.30 -10.25
C LYS A 273 -33.27 -7.79 -11.41
N ARG A 274 -32.43 -6.76 -11.19
CA ARG A 274 -31.73 -6.05 -12.25
C ARG A 274 -30.39 -6.67 -12.60
N TYR A 275 -29.68 -7.21 -11.61
CA TYR A 275 -28.33 -7.77 -11.74
C TYR A 275 -28.29 -9.24 -11.29
N ASP A 276 -29.13 -10.07 -11.88
CA ASP A 276 -29.40 -11.45 -11.52
C ASP A 276 -28.33 -12.48 -11.97
N ALA A 277 -27.23 -12.01 -12.60
CA ALA A 277 -26.04 -12.83 -12.81
C ALA A 277 -25.29 -13.11 -11.51
N ILE A 278 -25.51 -12.29 -10.47
CA ILE A 278 -24.99 -12.42 -9.13
C ILE A 278 -26.11 -12.91 -8.21
N ASP A 279 -25.85 -13.93 -7.44
CA ASP A 279 -26.76 -14.39 -6.38
C ASP A 279 -26.55 -13.52 -5.13
N TRP A 280 -27.32 -12.44 -5.03
CA TRP A 280 -27.20 -11.47 -3.93
C TRP A 280 -27.51 -12.05 -2.55
N GLU A 281 -28.28 -13.16 -2.47
CA GLU A 281 -28.49 -13.85 -1.19
C GLU A 281 -27.21 -14.52 -0.73
N VAL A 282 -26.57 -15.29 -1.61
CA VAL A 282 -25.28 -15.92 -1.34
C VAL A 282 -24.23 -14.87 -0.98
N LEU A 283 -24.16 -13.75 -1.71
CA LEU A 283 -23.20 -12.67 -1.42
C LEU A 283 -23.44 -12.12 0.00
N PHE A 284 -24.68 -11.77 0.36
CA PHE A 284 -24.97 -11.21 1.67
C PHE A 284 -24.80 -12.23 2.81
N ASP A 285 -25.08 -13.51 2.56
CA ASP A 285 -24.82 -14.58 3.53
C ASP A 285 -23.31 -14.75 3.80
N GLU A 286 -22.48 -14.71 2.77
CA GLU A 286 -21.01 -14.77 2.94
C GLU A 286 -20.49 -13.53 3.67
N LEU A 287 -20.97 -12.32 3.34
CA LEU A 287 -20.63 -11.09 4.05
C LEU A 287 -21.10 -11.11 5.52
N GLY A 288 -22.23 -11.75 5.82
CA GLY A 288 -22.73 -11.93 7.17
C GLY A 288 -21.77 -12.70 8.09
N LYS A 289 -20.97 -13.63 7.52
CA LYS A 289 -19.95 -14.39 8.26
C LYS A 289 -18.82 -13.49 8.80
N VAL A 290 -18.57 -12.35 8.15
CA VAL A 290 -17.59 -11.32 8.57
C VAL A 290 -18.26 -10.09 9.18
N GLN A 291 -19.48 -10.26 9.70
CA GLN A 291 -20.25 -9.24 10.42
C GLN A 291 -20.74 -8.04 9.56
N VAL A 292 -20.75 -8.15 8.25
CA VAL A 292 -21.40 -7.19 7.36
C VAL A 292 -22.83 -7.66 7.13
N ALA A 293 -23.79 -7.09 7.87
CA ALA A 293 -25.17 -7.51 7.90
C ALA A 293 -26.14 -6.31 7.94
N GLY A 294 -27.43 -6.57 7.80
CA GLY A 294 -28.47 -5.54 7.85
C GLY A 294 -28.55 -4.68 6.59
N ILE A 295 -28.06 -5.20 5.46
CA ILE A 295 -28.08 -4.50 4.17
C ILE A 295 -29.50 -4.54 3.62
N ASP A 296 -30.20 -3.41 3.62
CA ASP A 296 -31.55 -3.23 3.04
C ASP A 296 -31.50 -2.53 1.67
N ARG A 297 -30.44 -1.77 1.42
CA ARG A 297 -30.18 -1.04 0.17
C ARG A 297 -28.69 -0.99 -0.14
N ALA A 298 -28.37 -0.75 -1.41
CA ALA A 298 -27.02 -0.45 -1.85
C ALA A 298 -26.99 0.87 -2.63
N ILE A 299 -25.87 1.56 -2.58
CA ILE A 299 -25.56 2.67 -3.47
C ILE A 299 -24.77 2.09 -4.65
N VAL A 300 -25.37 2.08 -5.83
CA VAL A 300 -24.71 1.58 -7.05
C VAL A 300 -23.97 2.73 -7.72
N GLY A 301 -22.64 2.73 -7.67
CA GLY A 301 -21.82 3.82 -8.21
C GLY A 301 -21.98 3.98 -9.71
N GLN A 302 -21.92 2.88 -10.47
CA GLN A 302 -21.95 2.91 -11.94
C GLN A 302 -23.03 1.93 -12.47
N PRO A 303 -24.31 2.32 -12.51
CA PRO A 303 -25.40 1.43 -12.93
C PRO A 303 -25.21 0.82 -14.33
N SER A 304 -24.70 1.57 -15.30
CA SER A 304 -24.42 1.07 -16.64
C SER A 304 -23.33 0.01 -16.69
N PHE A 305 -22.33 0.11 -15.80
CA PHE A 305 -21.31 -0.94 -15.62
C PHE A 305 -21.98 -2.23 -15.13
N PHE A 306 -22.81 -2.15 -14.09
CA PHE A 306 -23.48 -3.34 -13.53
C PHE A 306 -24.43 -3.99 -14.54
N GLU A 307 -25.10 -3.20 -15.41
CA GLU A 307 -25.90 -3.74 -16.53
C GLU A 307 -25.03 -4.50 -17.54
N GLY A 308 -23.93 -3.89 -17.95
CA GLY A 308 -22.98 -4.50 -18.88
C GLY A 308 -22.33 -5.75 -18.32
N MET A 309 -21.83 -5.69 -17.09
CA MET A 309 -21.26 -6.81 -16.34
C MET A 309 -22.27 -7.96 -16.19
N ASN A 310 -23.51 -7.67 -15.79
CA ASN A 310 -24.56 -8.67 -15.63
C ASN A 310 -24.82 -9.44 -16.93
N LYS A 311 -24.90 -8.72 -18.05
CA LYS A 311 -25.06 -9.33 -19.38
C LYS A 311 -23.83 -10.16 -19.76
N LEU A 312 -22.65 -9.62 -19.55
CA LEU A 312 -21.37 -10.25 -19.91
C LEU A 312 -21.19 -11.57 -19.15
N VAL A 313 -21.37 -11.60 -17.84
CA VAL A 313 -21.24 -12.82 -17.02
C VAL A 313 -22.19 -13.92 -17.48
N LYS A 314 -23.44 -13.58 -17.83
CA LYS A 314 -24.41 -14.54 -18.34
C LYS A 314 -23.99 -15.17 -19.67
N GLN A 315 -23.43 -14.36 -20.57
CA GLN A 315 -23.07 -14.78 -21.93
C GLN A 315 -21.73 -15.49 -22.00
N THR A 316 -20.80 -15.19 -21.08
CA THR A 316 -19.43 -15.75 -21.09
C THR A 316 -19.45 -17.24 -20.69
N PRO A 317 -18.74 -18.12 -21.39
CA PRO A 317 -18.57 -19.52 -20.98
C PRO A 317 -17.97 -19.63 -19.56
N ILE A 318 -18.40 -20.64 -18.79
CA ILE A 318 -17.90 -20.82 -17.43
C ILE A 318 -16.39 -21.05 -17.40
N GLU A 319 -15.81 -21.70 -18.39
CA GLU A 319 -14.37 -21.92 -18.51
C GLU A 319 -13.61 -20.59 -18.55
N THR A 320 -14.06 -19.63 -19.35
CA THR A 320 -13.46 -18.28 -19.40
C THR A 320 -13.57 -17.56 -18.05
N LEU A 321 -14.70 -17.69 -17.35
CA LEU A 321 -14.88 -17.08 -16.03
C LEU A 321 -13.94 -17.73 -14.98
N ARG A 322 -13.73 -19.04 -15.04
CA ARG A 322 -12.74 -19.74 -14.19
C ARG A 322 -11.33 -19.24 -14.43
N TYR A 323 -10.89 -19.12 -15.69
CA TYR A 323 -9.59 -18.55 -16.02
C TYR A 323 -9.48 -17.06 -15.65
N TYR A 324 -10.57 -16.31 -15.76
CA TYR A 324 -10.59 -14.92 -15.30
C TYR A 324 -10.37 -14.83 -13.77
N LEU A 325 -11.07 -15.63 -12.97
CA LEU A 325 -10.84 -15.70 -11.52
C LEU A 325 -9.42 -16.15 -11.20
N ALA A 326 -8.92 -17.19 -11.89
CA ALA A 326 -7.56 -17.68 -11.71
C ALA A 326 -6.51 -16.60 -12.08
N ALA A 327 -6.74 -15.80 -13.13
CA ALA A 327 -5.89 -14.67 -13.51
C ALA A 327 -5.83 -13.60 -12.41
N GLN A 328 -6.98 -13.19 -11.90
CA GLN A 328 -7.07 -12.22 -10.80
C GLN A 328 -6.35 -12.73 -9.55
N TYR A 329 -6.58 -13.99 -9.18
CA TYR A 329 -5.93 -14.64 -8.06
C TYR A 329 -4.40 -14.72 -8.22
N LEU A 330 -3.91 -15.24 -9.34
CA LEU A 330 -2.48 -15.38 -9.62
C LEU A 330 -1.77 -14.03 -9.71
N THR A 331 -2.38 -13.03 -10.32
CA THR A 331 -1.81 -11.68 -10.41
C THR A 331 -1.62 -11.08 -9.00
N SER A 332 -2.59 -11.26 -8.11
CA SER A 332 -2.50 -10.82 -6.71
C SER A 332 -1.45 -11.63 -5.93
N ALA A 333 -1.39 -12.95 -6.13
CA ALA A 333 -0.48 -13.83 -5.41
C ALA A 333 0.99 -13.74 -5.89
N ALA A 334 1.24 -13.31 -7.12
CA ALA A 334 2.56 -13.37 -7.78
C ALA A 334 3.70 -12.76 -6.97
N SER A 335 3.42 -11.69 -6.19
CA SER A 335 4.42 -11.02 -5.36
C SER A 335 4.84 -11.82 -4.11
N TYR A 336 4.09 -12.85 -3.75
CA TYR A 336 4.29 -13.70 -2.57
C TYR A 336 4.82 -15.10 -2.90
N LEU A 337 4.96 -15.41 -4.18
CA LEU A 337 5.44 -16.69 -4.71
C LEU A 337 6.94 -16.66 -5.05
N SER A 338 7.40 -17.59 -5.89
CA SER A 338 8.79 -17.67 -6.32
C SER A 338 9.26 -16.42 -7.10
N ASP A 339 10.58 -16.28 -7.24
CA ASP A 339 11.16 -15.19 -8.01
C ASP A 339 10.73 -15.17 -9.48
N ASP A 340 10.35 -16.33 -10.07
CA ASP A 340 9.81 -16.40 -11.44
C ASP A 340 8.44 -15.72 -11.56
N PHE A 341 7.54 -15.94 -10.59
CA PHE A 341 6.25 -15.26 -10.53
C PHE A 341 6.43 -13.75 -10.32
N TYR A 342 7.30 -13.38 -9.38
CA TYR A 342 7.60 -11.98 -9.13
C TYR A 342 8.20 -11.29 -10.36
N ALA A 343 9.16 -11.96 -11.03
CA ALA A 343 9.80 -11.43 -12.23
C ALA A 343 8.77 -11.24 -13.37
N ALA A 344 7.90 -12.21 -13.61
CA ALA A 344 6.84 -12.08 -14.61
C ALA A 344 5.93 -10.88 -14.32
N SER A 345 5.47 -10.73 -13.08
CA SER A 345 4.66 -9.58 -12.66
C SER A 345 5.42 -8.24 -12.78
N PHE A 346 6.69 -8.20 -12.38
CA PHE A 346 7.53 -7.00 -12.52
C PHE A 346 7.79 -6.61 -13.96
N ASP A 347 8.04 -7.58 -14.85
CA ASP A 347 8.32 -7.31 -16.27
C ASP A 347 7.15 -6.60 -16.94
N PHE A 348 5.92 -6.86 -16.51
CA PHE A 348 4.76 -6.14 -17.01
C PHE A 348 4.45 -4.87 -16.18
N PHE A 349 4.05 -5.02 -14.91
CA PHE A 349 3.60 -3.88 -14.09
C PHE A 349 4.73 -2.92 -13.72
N GLY A 350 5.93 -3.44 -13.47
CA GLY A 350 7.09 -2.63 -13.12
C GLY A 350 7.74 -1.99 -14.33
N ARG A 351 8.10 -2.80 -15.32
CA ARG A 351 8.89 -2.34 -16.48
C ARG A 351 8.02 -1.73 -17.58
N GLN A 352 7.03 -2.47 -18.11
CA GLN A 352 6.25 -1.98 -19.25
C GLN A 352 5.26 -0.87 -18.85
N MET A 353 4.50 -1.06 -17.77
CA MET A 353 3.51 -0.05 -17.35
C MET A 353 4.12 1.13 -16.58
N ALA A 354 5.03 0.87 -15.64
CA ALA A 354 5.55 1.90 -14.76
C ALA A 354 6.92 2.47 -15.17
N GLY A 355 7.61 1.89 -16.16
CA GLY A 355 8.90 2.38 -16.68
C GLY A 355 10.08 2.20 -15.72
N LYS A 356 10.03 1.23 -14.80
CA LYS A 356 11.13 0.89 -13.90
C LYS A 356 12.12 -0.04 -14.61
N GLU A 357 13.40 0.13 -14.33
CA GLU A 357 14.45 -0.69 -14.93
C GLU A 357 14.78 -1.93 -14.08
N GLU A 358 14.73 -1.80 -12.75
CA GLU A 358 15.11 -2.85 -11.81
C GLU A 358 14.03 -3.11 -10.75
N GLN A 359 14.02 -4.35 -10.27
CA GLN A 359 13.16 -4.77 -9.16
C GLN A 359 13.64 -4.15 -7.85
N ARG A 360 12.71 -3.95 -6.92
CA ARG A 360 13.08 -3.56 -5.56
C ARG A 360 13.92 -4.64 -4.87
N PRO A 361 14.94 -4.26 -4.07
CA PRO A 361 15.73 -5.22 -3.29
C PRO A 361 14.85 -6.16 -2.44
N ARG A 362 15.29 -7.40 -2.25
CA ARG A 362 14.53 -8.43 -1.54
C ARG A 362 14.04 -7.96 -0.16
N TRP A 363 14.88 -7.29 0.63
CA TRP A 363 14.50 -6.81 1.94
C TRP A 363 13.35 -5.79 1.91
N LYS A 364 13.28 -4.91 0.89
CA LYS A 364 12.16 -3.98 0.70
C LYS A 364 10.86 -4.72 0.35
N ARG A 365 10.96 -5.80 -0.44
CA ARG A 365 9.83 -6.67 -0.77
C ARG A 365 9.34 -7.43 0.46
N ALA A 366 10.26 -8.04 1.20
CA ALA A 366 9.95 -8.77 2.44
C ALA A 366 9.33 -7.88 3.51
N MET A 367 9.86 -6.65 3.68
CA MET A 367 9.35 -5.67 4.63
C MET A 367 7.91 -5.23 4.31
N SER A 368 7.52 -5.18 3.04
CA SER A 368 6.18 -4.74 2.66
C SER A 368 5.09 -5.70 3.15
N ILE A 369 5.40 -6.97 3.35
CA ILE A 369 4.42 -7.99 3.78
C ILE A 369 3.87 -7.69 5.19
N PRO A 370 4.68 -7.69 6.27
CA PRO A 370 4.16 -7.36 7.60
C PRO A 370 3.63 -5.92 7.69
N ASN A 371 4.20 -4.98 6.94
CA ASN A 371 3.72 -3.60 6.93
C ASN A 371 2.32 -3.45 6.31
N SER A 372 1.95 -4.26 5.33
CA SER A 372 0.59 -4.25 4.75
C SER A 372 -0.43 -5.02 5.60
N VAL A 373 -0.02 -6.14 6.23
CA VAL A 373 -0.93 -7.03 6.96
C VAL A 373 -1.10 -6.61 8.42
N LEU A 374 -0.05 -6.08 9.06
CA LEU A 374 0.01 -5.68 10.47
C LEU A 374 0.43 -4.21 10.63
N GLY A 375 0.00 -3.33 9.71
CA GLY A 375 0.44 -1.94 9.61
C GLY A 375 0.25 -1.13 10.89
N GLU A 376 -0.86 -1.31 11.62
CA GLU A 376 -1.12 -0.62 12.89
C GLU A 376 -0.10 -1.02 13.96
N ALA A 377 0.22 -2.31 14.07
CA ALA A 377 1.21 -2.79 15.02
C ALA A 377 2.63 -2.32 14.67
N VAL A 378 2.98 -2.33 13.37
CA VAL A 378 4.23 -1.74 12.87
C VAL A 378 4.27 -0.24 13.17
N GLY A 379 3.14 0.45 13.02
CA GLY A 379 2.97 1.87 13.33
C GLY A 379 3.22 2.17 14.82
N GLU A 380 2.72 1.35 15.73
CA GLU A 380 2.96 1.46 17.17
C GLU A 380 4.46 1.39 17.49
N MET A 381 5.16 0.40 16.93
CA MET A 381 6.60 0.26 17.09
C MET A 381 7.38 1.46 16.52
N TYR A 382 6.98 1.95 15.35
CA TYR A 382 7.60 3.11 14.72
C TYR A 382 7.42 4.36 15.58
N VAL A 383 6.20 4.62 16.07
CA VAL A 383 5.88 5.77 16.94
C VAL A 383 6.68 5.71 18.24
N ALA A 384 6.77 4.54 18.87
CA ALA A 384 7.54 4.38 20.11
C ALA A 384 9.02 4.80 19.96
N LYS A 385 9.62 4.59 18.78
CA LYS A 385 11.04 4.86 18.55
C LYS A 385 11.31 6.19 17.84
N TYR A 386 10.46 6.60 16.89
CA TYR A 386 10.75 7.69 15.96
C TYR A 386 9.80 8.87 15.99
N PHE A 387 8.71 8.80 16.79
CA PHE A 387 7.72 9.87 16.89
C PHE A 387 7.36 10.19 18.34
N PRO A 388 8.25 10.89 19.08
CA PRO A 388 8.05 11.21 20.49
C PRO A 388 6.83 12.12 20.71
N ALA A 389 6.26 12.09 21.93
CA ALA A 389 5.06 12.85 22.30
C ALA A 389 5.15 14.35 21.96
N LYS A 390 6.33 14.95 22.10
CA LYS A 390 6.58 16.36 21.74
C LYS A 390 6.34 16.64 20.25
N ASP A 391 6.66 15.71 19.35
CA ASP A 391 6.41 15.89 17.92
C ASP A 391 4.92 15.77 17.62
N LYS A 392 4.20 14.88 18.33
CA LYS A 392 2.73 14.82 18.27
C LYS A 392 2.08 16.14 18.72
N GLU A 393 2.54 16.73 19.82
CA GLU A 393 2.04 18.03 20.30
C GLU A 393 2.23 19.13 19.24
N ARG A 394 3.39 19.19 18.61
CA ARG A 394 3.65 20.16 17.52
C ARG A 394 2.75 19.93 16.29
N MET A 395 2.46 18.68 15.95
CA MET A 395 1.53 18.37 14.86
C MET A 395 0.10 18.77 15.21
N LEU A 396 -0.33 18.56 16.45
CA LEU A 396 -1.64 19.00 16.92
C LEU A 396 -1.78 20.54 16.89
N GLU A 397 -0.73 21.27 17.29
CA GLU A 397 -0.68 22.72 17.16
C GLU A 397 -0.80 23.16 15.70
N LEU A 398 -0.06 22.51 14.78
CA LEU A 398 -0.15 22.77 13.33
C LEU A 398 -1.57 22.56 12.81
N VAL A 399 -2.21 21.44 13.17
CA VAL A 399 -3.58 21.10 12.74
C VAL A 399 -4.57 22.15 13.29
N GLY A 400 -4.44 22.54 14.58
CA GLY A 400 -5.28 23.58 15.19
C GLY A 400 -5.17 24.93 14.47
N ASN A 401 -3.94 25.32 14.09
CA ASN A 401 -3.71 26.55 13.33
C ASN A 401 -4.32 26.48 11.92
N LEU A 402 -4.24 25.31 11.25
CA LEU A 402 -4.88 25.10 9.94
C LEU A 402 -6.41 25.17 10.05
N GLN A 403 -7.01 24.57 11.09
CA GLN A 403 -8.46 24.64 11.33
C GLN A 403 -8.91 26.09 11.57
N THR A 404 -8.16 26.85 12.37
CA THR A 404 -8.45 28.28 12.64
C THR A 404 -8.41 29.08 11.32
N ALA A 405 -7.33 28.95 10.56
CA ALA A 405 -7.19 29.64 9.29
C ALA A 405 -8.28 29.25 8.28
N LEU A 406 -8.67 27.97 8.20
CA LEU A 406 -9.77 27.52 7.36
C LEU A 406 -11.11 28.11 7.78
N GLY A 407 -11.38 28.20 9.10
CA GLY A 407 -12.57 28.86 9.64
C GLY A 407 -12.66 30.33 9.23
N GLU A 408 -11.55 31.07 9.34
CA GLU A 408 -11.45 32.47 8.90
C GLU A 408 -11.69 32.61 7.38
N HIS A 409 -11.10 31.70 6.57
CA HIS A 409 -11.33 31.69 5.13
C HIS A 409 -12.79 31.43 4.77
N ILE A 410 -13.44 30.43 5.40
CA ILE A 410 -14.87 30.14 5.17
C ILE A 410 -15.72 31.37 5.49
N ALA A 411 -15.46 32.06 6.61
CA ALA A 411 -16.19 33.27 6.98
C ALA A 411 -16.05 34.40 5.95
N ALA A 412 -14.86 34.54 5.36
CA ALA A 412 -14.53 35.60 4.39
C ALA A 412 -15.00 35.35 2.94
N LEU A 413 -15.45 34.10 2.60
CA LEU A 413 -15.88 33.78 1.23
C LEU A 413 -17.10 34.57 0.81
N ASP A 414 -17.03 35.29 -0.30
CA ASP A 414 -18.12 36.11 -0.85
C ASP A 414 -19.11 35.35 -1.75
N TRP A 415 -18.70 34.24 -2.32
CA TRP A 415 -19.50 33.38 -3.18
C TRP A 415 -20.37 32.36 -2.43
N MET A 416 -20.12 32.13 -1.12
CA MET A 416 -20.84 31.17 -0.31
C MET A 416 -21.95 31.85 0.50
N SER A 417 -23.18 31.32 0.47
CA SER A 417 -24.30 31.84 1.29
C SER A 417 -24.02 31.66 2.79
N ASP A 418 -24.63 32.51 3.62
CA ASP A 418 -24.46 32.46 5.09
C ASP A 418 -24.92 31.09 5.66
N ALA A 419 -26.00 30.51 5.12
CA ALA A 419 -26.46 29.18 5.50
C ALA A 419 -25.43 28.09 5.19
N THR A 420 -24.76 28.19 4.03
CA THR A 420 -23.71 27.25 3.65
C THR A 420 -22.44 27.46 4.47
N LYS A 421 -22.08 28.71 4.77
CA LYS A 421 -20.95 29.03 5.69
C LYS A 421 -21.18 28.42 7.08
N ALA A 422 -22.41 28.55 7.62
CA ALA A 422 -22.76 27.96 8.91
C ALA A 422 -22.58 26.44 8.90
N LYS A 423 -23.01 25.75 7.85
CA LYS A 423 -22.81 24.30 7.69
C LYS A 423 -21.33 23.92 7.49
N ALA A 424 -20.57 24.73 6.77
CA ALA A 424 -19.13 24.52 6.62
C ALA A 424 -18.38 24.68 7.95
N GLN A 425 -18.76 25.66 8.77
CA GLN A 425 -18.21 25.86 10.13
C GLN A 425 -18.58 24.70 11.09
N GLU A 426 -19.83 24.18 10.98
CA GLU A 426 -20.27 23.02 11.75
C GLU A 426 -19.43 21.76 11.42
N LYS A 427 -19.08 21.59 10.14
CA LYS A 427 -18.27 20.46 9.67
C LYS A 427 -16.79 20.61 10.06
N LEU A 428 -16.23 21.81 10.14
CA LEU A 428 -14.87 22.12 10.55
C LEU A 428 -14.58 21.74 11.99
#